data_7acaf851e0c7efb685425d73887abbe5
#
_entry.id   7acaf851e0c7efb685425d73887abbe5
#
_cell.length_a   1.000
_cell.length_b   1.000
_cell.length_c   1.000
_cell.angle_alpha   90.00
_cell.angle_beta   90.00
_cell.angle_gamma   90.00
#
_symmetry.space_group_name_H-M   'P 1'
#
loop_
_entity.id
_entity.type
_entity.pdbx_description
1 polymer ?
#
loop_
_entity_poly.entity_id
_entity_poly.type
_entity_poly.pdbx_seq_one_letter_code
_entity_poly.pdbx_strand_id
1 'polypeptide(L)'
;MISDDEARNSRRGLVGGLLLATMIGVLLLGGSAGRSGARSLRSPALATADVSAPAAGRAALGANQANVTIPTQASTTPIPRAFLGLSTEYATLPRVEQHTTLYERVLSLLQVPGDGRFVLRIGGDSADHAVFDASADSLPPWAFPVTPALVARTVAIIEDLRLRVILDLNTISTTAPVTGAWIRSALRAVSLARSLIAFEIGNEPDIYNRATWAGDLLAANPPSTLHQAAVNPLRLPDRITPTSYVRTYRAFARALASAAPDSALVAPALAVESRHLGWIKTLLDSPHPGLRVISAHVYPYSACARPGQPTYATVGALLSENATVGMAKTIGPAVALANRAGYSLRLTEINSVTCGGRAGVSNTLATALWAPDALFELMRAGVEGVNLHARVTSINDPFYFTSQGLRTHPLLYGLVLFKRMLGAHARLVPVKLRTGRSLHLKVWAVRGGQGTKALNTLNVLLINKGARSAVVDLHLPTSSPASVQRLLAPSASSTSGVTLAGQELNRQAQWQGTPRVDRISHTKNGYVVRVRGQSAALLTVHVGPGTLVAPPPLQGVQGGPLFGYE
;
A
#
# COMPACT_ATOMS: atom_id res chain seq x y z
N MET A 1 24.48 -29.30 -21.62
CA MET A 1 23.37 -30.25 -21.77
C MET A 1 22.80 -30.54 -20.40
N ILE A 2 21.90 -29.74 -19.92
CA ILE A 2 21.00 -30.03 -18.81
C ILE A 2 19.65 -29.49 -19.24
N SER A 3 18.69 -30.35 -19.20
CA SER A 3 17.49 -30.49 -19.99
C SER A 3 16.32 -29.54 -19.67
N ASP A 4 15.47 -29.40 -20.68
CA ASP A 4 14.21 -28.64 -20.81
C ASP A 4 13.05 -29.06 -19.87
N ASP A 5 13.31 -29.56 -18.66
CA ASP A 5 12.28 -30.09 -17.77
C ASP A 5 11.65 -29.08 -16.78
N GLU A 6 12.26 -27.92 -16.57
CA GLU A 6 11.67 -26.89 -15.66
C GLU A 6 10.53 -26.07 -16.29
N ALA A 7 10.43 -26.04 -17.61
CA ALA A 7 9.36 -25.30 -18.32
C ALA A 7 8.00 -26.04 -18.36
N ARG A 8 7.95 -27.31 -18.01
CA ARG A 8 6.71 -28.13 -18.03
C ARG A 8 5.96 -28.14 -16.71
N ASN A 9 6.58 -27.78 -15.60
CA ASN A 9 5.93 -27.80 -14.28
C ASN A 9 5.12 -26.53 -13.97
N SER A 10 5.29 -25.44 -14.73
CA SER A 10 4.48 -24.23 -14.53
C SER A 10 3.09 -24.27 -15.21
N ARG A 11 2.81 -25.30 -16.03
CA ARG A 11 1.51 -25.43 -16.73
C ARG A 11 0.50 -26.34 -16.05
N ARG A 12 0.84 -27.01 -14.96
CA ARG A 12 -0.07 -27.93 -14.25
C ARG A 12 -0.74 -27.33 -13.00
N GLY A 13 -0.42 -26.12 -12.62
CA GLY A 13 -1.04 -25.42 -11.48
C GLY A 13 -2.31 -24.61 -11.79
N LEU A 14 -2.91 -24.77 -12.98
CA LEU A 14 -4.01 -23.89 -13.45
C LEU A 14 -5.36 -24.62 -13.66
N VAL A 15 -5.58 -25.75 -13.01
CA VAL A 15 -6.88 -26.42 -13.05
C VAL A 15 -7.26 -26.87 -11.65
N GLY A 16 -8.00 -26.05 -10.92
CA GLY A 16 -8.50 -26.44 -9.59
C GLY A 16 -9.20 -25.36 -8.79
N GLY A 17 -9.41 -24.17 -9.32
CA GLY A 17 -10.16 -23.10 -8.62
C GLY A 17 -11.55 -22.87 -9.19
N LEU A 18 -12.40 -23.91 -9.30
CA LEU A 18 -13.78 -23.74 -9.73
C LEU A 18 -14.72 -24.24 -8.63
N LEU A 19 -15.61 -23.34 -8.21
CA LEU A 19 -16.79 -23.51 -7.35
C LEU A 19 -16.71 -22.73 -6.02
N LEU A 20 -17.34 -21.63 -5.90
CA LEU A 20 -18.66 -21.29 -5.35
C LEU A 20 -18.86 -19.77 -5.26
N ALA A 21 -19.33 -19.15 -6.35
CA ALA A 21 -19.95 -17.84 -6.26
C ALA A 21 -21.46 -18.05 -6.07
N THR A 22 -21.94 -17.94 -4.86
CA THR A 22 -23.38 -17.89 -4.55
C THR A 22 -23.97 -16.60 -5.11
N MET A 23 -24.91 -16.76 -6.04
CA MET A 23 -25.82 -15.72 -6.49
C MET A 23 -26.62 -15.16 -5.31
N ILE A 24 -26.61 -13.84 -5.15
CA ILE A 24 -27.70 -13.12 -4.47
C ILE A 24 -28.36 -12.24 -5.52
N GLY A 25 -29.55 -12.68 -5.93
CA GLY A 25 -30.43 -11.93 -6.81
C GLY A 25 -31.03 -10.74 -6.07
N VAL A 26 -31.03 -9.59 -6.75
CA VAL A 26 -31.74 -8.39 -6.33
C VAL A 26 -33.19 -8.53 -6.78
N LEU A 27 -34.12 -8.69 -5.84
CA LEU A 27 -35.55 -8.54 -6.07
C LEU A 27 -35.90 -7.05 -6.00
N LEU A 28 -36.30 -6.51 -7.12
CA LEU A 28 -37.02 -5.23 -7.21
C LEU A 28 -38.49 -5.49 -6.88
N LEU A 29 -38.96 -4.96 -5.76
CA LEU A 29 -40.39 -4.80 -5.51
C LEU A 29 -40.71 -3.32 -5.50
N GLY A 30 -41.57 -2.93 -6.45
CA GLY A 30 -42.20 -1.64 -6.54
C GLY A 30 -43.25 -1.45 -5.44
N GLY A 31 -43.36 -0.26 -4.94
CA GLY A 31 -44.37 0.16 -3.96
C GLY A 31 -44.77 1.61 -4.19
N SER A 32 -46.04 1.81 -4.39
CA SER A 32 -46.83 2.93 -4.88
C SER A 32 -46.82 4.19 -4.04
N ALA A 33 -47.17 5.26 -4.73
CA ALA A 33 -47.33 6.64 -4.32
C ALA A 33 -48.24 6.91 -3.11
N GLY A 34 -47.79 7.81 -2.24
CA GLY A 34 -48.63 8.55 -1.29
C GLY A 34 -48.35 10.04 -1.39
N ARG A 35 -49.32 10.77 -1.91
CA ARG A 35 -49.34 12.24 -1.95
C ARG A 35 -49.65 12.80 -0.55
N SER A 36 -48.83 13.74 -0.06
CA SER A 36 -49.21 14.65 1.01
C SER A 36 -48.67 16.05 0.70
N GLY A 37 -49.54 17.01 0.76
CA GLY A 37 -49.29 18.39 0.37
C GLY A 37 -48.37 19.14 1.33
N ALA A 38 -47.49 19.95 0.79
CA ALA A 38 -46.69 20.92 1.52
C ALA A 38 -47.14 22.33 1.17
N ARG A 39 -47.51 23.07 2.22
CA ARG A 39 -47.85 24.51 2.17
C ARG A 39 -46.60 25.32 1.80
N SER A 40 -46.82 26.20 0.81
CA SER A 40 -45.90 27.28 0.44
C SER A 40 -45.81 28.32 1.55
N LEU A 41 -44.58 28.56 2.07
CA LEU A 41 -44.23 29.76 2.82
C LEU A 41 -43.34 30.62 1.92
N ARG A 42 -43.89 31.77 1.51
CA ARG A 42 -43.17 32.83 0.81
C ARG A 42 -42.19 33.51 1.78
N SER A 43 -40.94 33.63 1.40
CA SER A 43 -39.96 34.54 2.00
C SER A 43 -39.67 35.72 1.10
N PRO A 44 -39.34 36.90 1.65
CA PRO A 44 -39.36 38.16 0.94
C PRO A 44 -38.11 38.35 0.05
N ALA A 45 -38.33 39.14 -1.00
CA ALA A 45 -37.31 39.58 -1.94
C ALA A 45 -36.20 40.37 -1.24
N LEU A 46 -34.95 40.00 -1.46
CA LEU A 46 -33.77 40.79 -1.16
C LEU A 46 -33.14 41.30 -2.45
N ALA A 47 -32.70 42.53 -2.36
CA ALA A 47 -32.27 43.45 -3.38
C ALA A 47 -31.27 42.89 -4.40
N THR A 48 -31.43 43.37 -5.63
CA THR A 48 -30.48 43.32 -6.74
C THR A 48 -29.12 43.87 -6.32
N ALA A 49 -28.10 42.99 -6.24
CA ALA A 49 -26.71 43.39 -6.17
C ALA A 49 -26.08 43.28 -7.55
N ASP A 50 -25.28 44.23 -7.86
CA ASP A 50 -24.55 44.51 -9.10
C ASP A 50 -24.07 43.26 -9.87
N VAL A 51 -24.37 43.27 -11.16
CA VAL A 51 -23.76 42.40 -12.16
C VAL A 51 -22.31 42.82 -12.32
N SER A 52 -21.43 42.19 -11.56
CA SER A 52 -19.99 42.24 -11.81
C SER A 52 -19.69 41.67 -13.19
N ALA A 53 -18.95 42.43 -13.99
CA ALA A 53 -18.51 42.09 -15.33
C ALA A 53 -18.00 40.62 -15.44
N PRO A 54 -18.30 39.92 -16.56
CA PRO A 54 -17.82 38.55 -16.73
C PRO A 54 -16.30 38.53 -16.69
N ALA A 55 -15.73 37.76 -15.77
CA ALA A 55 -14.31 37.50 -15.72
C ALA A 55 -13.84 37.03 -17.10
N ALA A 56 -12.89 37.75 -17.67
CA ALA A 56 -12.33 37.50 -19.00
C ALA A 56 -12.14 36.00 -19.23
N GLY A 57 -12.83 35.44 -20.21
CA GLY A 57 -12.89 34.03 -20.50
C GLY A 57 -11.49 33.47 -20.67
N ARG A 58 -11.04 32.67 -19.69
CA ARG A 58 -9.79 31.93 -19.81
C ARG A 58 -9.91 30.98 -21.00
N ALA A 59 -9.07 31.16 -22.01
CA ALA A 59 -9.04 30.32 -23.22
C ALA A 59 -9.08 28.82 -22.88
N ALA A 60 -9.85 28.05 -23.64
CA ALA A 60 -9.90 26.60 -23.51
C ALA A 60 -8.53 26.01 -23.82
N LEU A 61 -8.07 25.08 -23.00
CA LEU A 61 -6.81 24.37 -23.25
C LEU A 61 -6.96 23.42 -24.45
N GLY A 62 -5.93 23.32 -25.27
CA GLY A 62 -5.84 22.31 -26.32
C GLY A 62 -5.95 20.89 -25.74
N ALA A 63 -6.35 19.92 -26.56
CA ALA A 63 -6.67 18.56 -26.12
C ALA A 63 -5.51 17.85 -25.37
N ASN A 64 -4.26 18.21 -25.68
CA ASN A 64 -3.05 17.65 -25.05
C ASN A 64 -2.31 18.64 -24.13
N GLN A 65 -2.95 19.75 -23.79
CA GLN A 65 -2.38 20.78 -22.92
C GLN A 65 -2.87 20.64 -21.47
N ALA A 66 -2.00 20.94 -20.52
CA ALA A 66 -2.32 21.05 -19.11
C ALA A 66 -1.65 22.29 -18.50
N ASN A 67 -2.32 22.87 -17.52
CA ASN A 67 -1.83 23.98 -16.72
C ASN A 67 -1.78 23.56 -15.26
N VAL A 68 -0.59 23.64 -14.65
CA VAL A 68 -0.33 23.32 -13.25
C VAL A 68 0.06 24.59 -12.53
N THR A 69 -0.62 24.91 -11.44
CA THR A 69 -0.27 26.06 -10.59
C THR A 69 -0.06 25.61 -9.16
N ILE A 70 1.08 25.98 -8.59
CA ILE A 70 1.40 25.85 -7.17
C ILE A 70 1.59 27.29 -6.62
N PRO A 71 0.68 27.77 -5.78
CA PRO A 71 0.76 29.13 -5.26
C PRO A 71 1.92 29.29 -4.26
N THR A 72 2.48 30.49 -4.15
CA THR A 72 3.61 30.80 -3.25
C THR A 72 3.25 30.56 -1.79
N GLN A 73 2.00 30.80 -1.40
CA GLN A 73 1.49 30.60 -0.03
C GLN A 73 0.44 29.49 -0.04
N ALA A 74 0.88 28.26 -0.25
CA ALA A 74 0.01 27.10 -0.15
C ALA A 74 0.14 26.48 1.24
N SER A 75 -1.00 26.20 1.89
CA SER A 75 -1.05 25.35 3.09
C SER A 75 -0.60 23.94 2.72
N THR A 76 0.43 23.44 3.39
CA THR A 76 1.03 22.13 3.12
C THR A 76 0.70 21.15 4.24
N THR A 77 0.51 19.87 3.89
CA THR A 77 0.24 18.79 4.87
C THR A 77 1.51 17.99 5.16
N PRO A 78 1.87 17.75 6.42
CA PRO A 78 2.99 16.86 6.75
C PRO A 78 2.77 15.49 6.15
N ILE A 79 3.82 14.89 5.61
CA ILE A 79 3.81 13.50 5.18
C ILE A 79 4.19 12.64 6.39
N PRO A 80 3.38 11.61 6.74
CA PRO A 80 3.71 10.72 7.84
C PRO A 80 5.07 10.04 7.62
N ARG A 81 5.86 9.95 8.68
CA ARG A 81 7.16 9.27 8.63
C ARG A 81 6.97 7.78 8.38
N ALA A 82 7.95 7.17 7.71
CA ALA A 82 7.90 5.76 7.33
C ALA A 82 6.57 5.34 6.67
N PHE A 83 6.04 6.25 5.81
CA PHE A 83 4.77 6.03 5.12
C PHE A 83 4.77 4.75 4.30
N LEU A 84 5.82 4.53 3.48
CA LEU A 84 5.99 3.31 2.68
C LEU A 84 6.78 2.26 3.45
N GLY A 85 6.22 1.07 3.56
CA GLY A 85 6.85 -0.16 4.04
C GLY A 85 6.57 -1.33 3.09
N LEU A 86 7.06 -2.51 3.44
CA LEU A 86 6.71 -3.77 2.80
C LEU A 86 5.95 -4.67 3.79
N SER A 87 5.07 -5.52 3.26
CA SER A 87 4.46 -6.64 3.96
C SER A 87 4.95 -7.94 3.34
N THR A 88 5.37 -8.89 4.15
CA THR A 88 5.85 -10.19 3.70
C THR A 88 5.25 -11.30 4.53
N GLU A 89 5.34 -12.52 4.01
CA GLU A 89 4.82 -13.73 4.63
C GLU A 89 5.88 -14.39 5.52
N TYR A 90 5.47 -15.10 6.57
CA TYR A 90 6.37 -15.97 7.32
C TYR A 90 7.05 -17.00 6.42
N ALA A 91 6.29 -17.61 5.51
CA ALA A 91 6.80 -18.58 4.54
C ALA A 91 7.83 -18.00 3.56
N THR A 92 7.93 -16.70 3.44
CA THR A 92 8.91 -16.00 2.58
C THR A 92 10.28 -15.84 3.26
N LEU A 93 10.33 -15.83 4.59
CA LEU A 93 11.55 -15.52 5.36
C LEU A 93 12.77 -16.40 4.98
N PRO A 94 12.64 -17.72 4.78
CA PRO A 94 13.79 -18.53 4.35
C PRO A 94 14.37 -18.08 3.00
N ARG A 95 13.54 -17.58 2.09
CA ARG A 95 14.00 -17.07 0.79
C ARG A 95 14.68 -15.70 0.92
N VAL A 96 14.19 -14.84 1.79
CA VAL A 96 14.85 -13.57 2.12
C VAL A 96 16.22 -13.85 2.74
N GLU A 97 16.30 -14.81 3.65
CA GLU A 97 17.56 -15.26 4.27
C GLU A 97 18.61 -15.70 3.24
N GLN A 98 18.22 -16.50 2.25
CA GLN A 98 19.12 -16.94 1.17
C GLN A 98 19.62 -15.79 0.29
N HIS A 99 18.98 -14.63 0.31
CA HIS A 99 19.26 -13.48 -0.56
C HIS A 99 19.41 -12.16 0.21
N THR A 100 19.86 -12.18 1.46
CA THR A 100 19.90 -11.01 2.38
C THR A 100 20.57 -9.78 1.74
N THR A 101 21.74 -9.95 1.10
CA THR A 101 22.46 -8.83 0.45
C THR A 101 21.65 -8.18 -0.69
N LEU A 102 20.92 -8.99 -1.47
CA LEU A 102 20.06 -8.46 -2.53
C LEU A 102 18.82 -7.76 -1.94
N TYR A 103 18.25 -8.34 -0.89
CA TYR A 103 17.13 -7.75 -0.18
C TYR A 103 17.50 -6.40 0.44
N GLU A 104 18.66 -6.31 1.09
CA GLU A 104 19.23 -5.06 1.61
C GLU A 104 19.33 -3.98 0.53
N ARG A 105 19.90 -4.31 -0.63
CA ARG A 105 20.03 -3.36 -1.74
C ARG A 105 18.68 -2.86 -2.24
N VAL A 106 17.68 -3.74 -2.34
CA VAL A 106 16.33 -3.33 -2.72
C VAL A 106 15.69 -2.43 -1.67
N LEU A 107 15.80 -2.76 -0.38
CA LEU A 107 15.29 -1.90 0.70
C LEU A 107 15.97 -0.54 0.70
N SER A 108 17.28 -0.46 0.44
CA SER A 108 18.02 0.80 0.30
C SER A 108 17.49 1.66 -0.85
N LEU A 109 16.98 1.05 -1.94
CA LEU A 109 16.31 1.79 -3.01
C LEU A 109 14.99 2.42 -2.56
N LEU A 110 14.31 1.84 -1.58
CA LEU A 110 12.99 2.27 -1.10
C LEU A 110 13.06 3.15 0.16
N GLN A 111 14.11 3.02 0.95
CA GLN A 111 14.27 3.78 2.19
C GLN A 111 14.47 5.26 1.91
N VAL A 112 13.71 6.12 2.59
CA VAL A 112 13.79 7.57 2.50
C VAL A 112 14.83 8.08 3.53
N PRO A 113 15.92 8.73 3.10
CA PRO A 113 16.91 9.26 4.03
C PRO A 113 16.30 10.28 5.00
N GLY A 114 16.59 10.12 6.30
CA GLY A 114 16.10 11.01 7.36
C GLY A 114 14.63 10.81 7.76
N ASP A 115 13.91 9.86 7.15
CA ASP A 115 12.50 9.57 7.44
C ASP A 115 12.30 8.45 8.48
N GLY A 116 13.37 7.95 9.06
CA GLY A 116 13.34 6.84 10.00
C GLY A 116 13.67 5.49 9.38
N ARG A 117 13.51 4.43 10.17
CA ARG A 117 13.77 3.07 9.72
C ARG A 117 12.61 2.56 8.85
N PHE A 118 12.94 1.76 7.84
CA PHE A 118 11.96 1.14 6.96
C PHE A 118 11.08 0.13 7.71
N VAL A 119 9.78 0.13 7.43
CA VAL A 119 8.80 -0.73 8.13
C VAL A 119 8.56 -2.01 7.34
N LEU A 120 8.81 -3.14 7.97
CA LEU A 120 8.46 -4.46 7.47
C LEU A 120 7.32 -5.04 8.32
N ARG A 121 6.19 -5.36 7.70
CA ARG A 121 5.18 -6.23 8.30
C ARG A 121 5.53 -7.67 7.95
N ILE A 122 5.61 -8.55 8.94
CA ILE A 122 5.73 -10.00 8.77
C ILE A 122 4.40 -10.61 9.18
N GLY A 123 3.69 -11.20 8.21
CA GLY A 123 2.32 -11.66 8.44
C GLY A 123 1.70 -12.31 7.21
N GLY A 124 0.46 -11.90 6.89
CA GLY A 124 -0.29 -12.39 5.74
C GLY A 124 -0.91 -13.76 5.95
N ASP A 125 -1.29 -14.44 4.86
CA ASP A 125 -1.96 -15.75 4.91
C ASP A 125 -1.15 -16.78 5.70
N SER A 126 0.18 -16.74 5.59
CA SER A 126 1.05 -17.67 6.31
C SER A 126 1.11 -17.42 7.82
N ALA A 127 0.65 -16.27 8.32
CA ALA A 127 0.54 -16.06 9.76
C ALA A 127 -0.43 -17.06 10.40
N ASP A 128 -1.56 -17.33 9.79
CA ASP A 128 -2.56 -18.26 10.28
C ASP A 128 -2.12 -19.73 10.28
N HIS A 129 -1.04 -20.02 9.55
CA HIS A 129 -0.38 -21.32 9.46
C HIS A 129 0.91 -21.41 10.28
N ALA A 130 1.39 -20.28 10.83
CA ALA A 130 2.63 -20.23 11.60
C ALA A 130 2.46 -20.89 12.97
N VAL A 131 3.21 -21.94 13.23
CA VAL A 131 3.25 -22.64 14.52
C VAL A 131 4.59 -22.39 15.18
N PHE A 132 4.54 -21.81 16.37
CA PHE A 132 5.70 -21.40 17.12
C PHE A 132 6.22 -22.56 18.00
N ASP A 133 7.54 -22.68 18.06
CA ASP A 133 8.27 -23.56 18.99
C ASP A 133 7.96 -25.06 18.87
N ALA A 134 7.53 -25.51 17.70
CA ALA A 134 7.26 -26.92 17.46
C ALA A 134 8.45 -27.59 16.75
N SER A 135 8.75 -28.85 17.10
CA SER A 135 9.64 -29.67 16.28
C SER A 135 8.96 -29.93 14.93
N ALA A 136 9.71 -29.78 13.82
CA ALA A 136 9.18 -29.95 12.47
C ALA A 136 8.52 -31.31 12.25
N ASP A 137 8.95 -32.33 12.99
CA ASP A 137 8.51 -33.72 12.84
C ASP A 137 7.10 -34.01 13.37
N SER A 138 6.54 -33.12 14.20
CA SER A 138 5.21 -33.28 14.81
C SER A 138 4.11 -32.37 14.26
N LEU A 139 4.44 -31.55 13.24
CA LEU A 139 3.52 -30.56 12.72
C LEU A 139 2.60 -31.12 11.63
N PRO A 140 1.35 -30.64 11.56
CA PRO A 140 0.48 -30.90 10.42
C PRO A 140 1.13 -30.41 9.11
N PRO A 141 0.88 -31.07 7.97
CA PRO A 141 1.46 -30.70 6.67
C PRO A 141 1.20 -29.26 6.23
N TRP A 142 0.14 -28.64 6.73
CA TRP A 142 -0.22 -27.24 6.44
C TRP A 142 0.52 -26.23 7.32
N ALA A 143 1.14 -26.65 8.42
CA ALA A 143 1.77 -25.76 9.38
C ALA A 143 3.14 -25.28 8.88
N PHE A 144 3.41 -24.01 9.07
CA PHE A 144 4.72 -23.42 8.85
C PHE A 144 5.47 -23.33 10.19
N PRO A 145 6.59 -24.06 10.38
CA PRO A 145 7.31 -24.04 11.65
C PRO A 145 8.09 -22.74 11.82
N VAL A 146 7.75 -21.96 12.84
CA VAL A 146 8.54 -20.81 13.29
C VAL A 146 9.48 -21.28 14.40
N THR A 147 10.60 -21.86 13.99
CA THR A 147 11.60 -22.42 14.91
C THR A 147 12.44 -21.34 15.56
N PRO A 148 13.06 -21.58 16.74
CA PRO A 148 13.99 -20.63 17.36
C PRO A 148 15.14 -20.23 16.42
N ALA A 149 15.63 -21.17 15.60
CA ALA A 149 16.67 -20.90 14.60
C ALA A 149 16.20 -19.94 13.50
N LEU A 150 14.98 -20.10 12.97
CA LEU A 150 14.39 -19.16 12.00
C LEU A 150 14.23 -17.76 12.63
N VAL A 151 13.73 -17.70 13.87
CA VAL A 151 13.57 -16.41 14.59
C VAL A 151 14.91 -15.72 14.74
N ALA A 152 15.96 -16.43 15.20
CA ALA A 152 17.30 -15.86 15.38
C ALA A 152 17.86 -15.29 14.06
N ARG A 153 17.74 -16.02 12.95
CA ARG A 153 18.19 -15.55 11.63
C ARG A 153 17.37 -14.38 11.11
N THR A 154 16.05 -14.42 11.29
CA THR A 154 15.17 -13.31 10.92
C THR A 154 15.51 -12.04 11.69
N VAL A 155 15.79 -12.16 12.99
CA VAL A 155 16.19 -11.02 13.82
C VAL A 155 17.54 -10.47 13.39
N ALA A 156 18.51 -11.31 13.07
CA ALA A 156 19.79 -10.84 12.52
C ALA A 156 19.58 -9.99 11.25
N ILE A 157 18.74 -10.44 10.32
CA ILE A 157 18.36 -9.67 9.12
C ILE A 157 17.70 -8.34 9.48
N ILE A 158 16.76 -8.33 10.43
CA ILE A 158 16.06 -7.13 10.88
C ILE A 158 17.03 -6.11 11.47
N GLU A 159 18.00 -6.55 12.25
CA GLU A 159 19.01 -5.69 12.88
C GLU A 159 20.02 -5.17 11.87
N ASP A 160 20.57 -6.02 11.02
CA ASP A 160 21.53 -5.65 9.98
C ASP A 160 20.93 -4.60 9.02
N LEU A 161 19.68 -4.77 8.64
CA LEU A 161 18.95 -3.85 7.77
C LEU A 161 18.31 -2.67 8.52
N ARG A 162 18.45 -2.62 9.84
CA ARG A 162 17.85 -1.58 10.71
C ARG A 162 16.36 -1.38 10.47
N LEU A 163 15.63 -2.49 10.33
CA LEU A 163 14.19 -2.45 10.08
C LEU A 163 13.40 -2.14 11.35
N ARG A 164 12.16 -1.69 11.16
CA ARG A 164 11.10 -1.66 12.16
C ARG A 164 10.07 -2.70 11.76
N VAL A 165 9.56 -3.46 12.72
CA VAL A 165 8.71 -4.62 12.43
C VAL A 165 7.33 -4.49 13.06
N ILE A 166 6.30 -4.76 12.24
CA ILE A 166 4.97 -5.14 12.69
C ILE A 166 4.89 -6.66 12.54
N LEU A 167 4.66 -7.37 13.63
CA LEU A 167 4.58 -8.82 13.62
C LEU A 167 3.12 -9.26 13.76
N ASP A 168 2.58 -9.88 12.74
CA ASP A 168 1.24 -10.43 12.73
C ASP A 168 1.22 -11.77 13.45
N LEU A 169 0.21 -11.97 14.30
CA LEU A 169 0.10 -13.13 15.17
C LEU A 169 -1.01 -14.06 14.69
N ASN A 170 -0.69 -15.33 14.65
CA ASN A 170 -1.66 -16.38 14.35
C ASN A 170 -2.79 -16.40 15.39
N THR A 171 -4.01 -16.10 14.95
CA THR A 171 -5.22 -16.14 15.80
C THR A 171 -6.16 -17.28 15.42
N ILE A 172 -5.82 -18.07 14.42
CA ILE A 172 -6.66 -19.13 13.86
C ILE A 172 -6.27 -20.50 14.42
N SER A 173 -5.00 -20.89 14.27
CA SER A 173 -4.53 -22.24 14.59
C SER A 173 -3.70 -22.30 15.89
N THR A 174 -3.58 -21.21 16.66
CA THR A 174 -2.92 -21.19 17.97
C THR A 174 -3.77 -20.47 19.01
N THR A 175 -3.28 -20.41 20.24
CA THR A 175 -3.97 -19.75 21.35
C THR A 175 -3.12 -18.62 21.94
N ALA A 176 -3.78 -17.63 22.55
CA ALA A 176 -3.11 -16.51 23.17
C ALA A 176 -2.06 -16.90 24.25
N PRO A 177 -2.28 -17.90 25.14
CA PRO A 177 -1.26 -18.35 26.08
C PRO A 177 -0.01 -18.92 25.41
N VAL A 178 -0.17 -19.74 24.34
CA VAL A 178 0.94 -20.32 23.57
C VAL A 178 1.74 -19.22 22.89
N THR A 179 1.07 -18.31 22.20
CA THR A 179 1.70 -17.15 21.56
C THR A 179 2.44 -16.27 22.56
N GLY A 180 1.82 -15.97 23.73
CA GLY A 180 2.46 -15.19 24.78
C GLY A 180 3.71 -15.86 25.36
N ALA A 181 3.70 -17.18 25.52
CA ALA A 181 4.86 -17.94 25.98
C ALA A 181 6.00 -17.88 24.95
N TRP A 182 5.68 -18.08 23.68
CA TRP A 182 6.65 -17.96 22.59
C TRP A 182 7.25 -16.55 22.49
N ILE A 183 6.44 -15.50 22.55
CA ILE A 183 6.90 -14.10 22.51
C ILE A 183 7.87 -13.81 23.67
N ARG A 184 7.56 -14.26 24.89
CA ARG A 184 8.49 -14.11 26.03
C ARG A 184 9.82 -14.79 25.77
N SER A 185 9.80 -15.97 25.17
CA SER A 185 11.01 -16.71 24.83
C SER A 185 11.80 -15.99 23.72
N ALA A 186 11.13 -15.60 22.63
CA ALA A 186 11.73 -14.91 21.50
C ALA A 186 12.34 -13.56 21.89
N LEU A 187 11.65 -12.74 22.68
CA LEU A 187 12.15 -11.44 23.12
C LEU A 187 13.32 -11.53 24.10
N ARG A 188 13.42 -12.64 24.87
CA ARG A 188 14.58 -12.89 25.75
C ARG A 188 15.80 -13.40 24.99
N ALA A 189 15.58 -14.22 23.98
CA ALA A 189 16.65 -14.82 23.20
C ALA A 189 17.32 -13.87 22.20
N VAL A 190 16.62 -12.79 21.82
CA VAL A 190 17.01 -11.90 20.70
C VAL A 190 16.59 -10.47 20.98
N SER A 191 17.38 -9.49 20.55
CA SER A 191 17.11 -8.07 20.71
C SER A 191 15.98 -7.54 19.80
N LEU A 192 15.01 -8.38 19.44
CA LEU A 192 13.84 -8.01 18.62
C LEU A 192 13.07 -6.81 19.20
N ALA A 193 13.08 -6.64 20.53
CA ALA A 193 12.41 -5.54 21.21
C ALA A 193 12.78 -4.14 20.67
N ARG A 194 14.02 -3.95 20.17
CA ARG A 194 14.46 -2.66 19.62
C ARG A 194 13.88 -2.36 18.23
N SER A 195 13.52 -3.38 17.50
CA SER A 195 13.01 -3.28 16.12
C SER A 195 11.51 -3.51 16.05
N LEU A 196 10.93 -4.21 17.01
CA LEU A 196 9.50 -4.43 17.11
C LEU A 196 8.79 -3.11 17.45
N ILE A 197 7.80 -2.74 16.64
CA ILE A 197 6.95 -1.56 16.90
C ILE A 197 5.54 -1.93 17.30
N ALA A 198 5.03 -3.05 16.80
CA ALA A 198 3.69 -3.52 17.13
C ALA A 198 3.50 -5.00 16.86
N PHE A 199 2.53 -5.59 17.55
CA PHE A 199 1.91 -6.85 17.14
C PHE A 199 0.60 -6.56 16.43
N GLU A 200 0.39 -7.18 15.28
CA GLU A 200 -0.90 -7.22 14.60
C GLU A 200 -1.67 -8.47 15.05
N ILE A 201 -2.96 -8.31 15.35
CA ILE A 201 -3.76 -9.39 15.94
C ILE A 201 -4.61 -10.05 14.85
N GLY A 202 -3.99 -11.03 14.17
CA GLY A 202 -4.59 -11.85 13.11
C GLY A 202 -4.60 -11.20 11.73
N ASN A 203 -4.70 -12.05 10.71
CA ASN A 203 -4.77 -11.66 9.30
C ASN A 203 -6.19 -11.87 8.77
N GLU A 204 -6.79 -10.86 8.15
CA GLU A 204 -8.05 -10.89 7.40
C GLU A 204 -9.19 -11.71 8.06
N PRO A 205 -9.46 -11.52 9.37
CA PRO A 205 -10.44 -12.33 10.10
C PRO A 205 -11.86 -12.18 9.56
N ASP A 206 -12.13 -11.11 8.81
CA ASP A 206 -13.44 -10.78 8.23
C ASP A 206 -13.80 -11.61 7.00
N ILE A 207 -12.81 -12.23 6.34
CA ILE A 207 -13.03 -13.16 5.23
C ILE A 207 -12.68 -14.61 5.58
N TYR A 208 -12.22 -14.87 6.81
CA TYR A 208 -11.91 -16.22 7.24
C TYR A 208 -13.12 -17.14 7.07
N ASN A 209 -12.89 -18.24 6.41
CA ASN A 209 -13.82 -19.35 6.26
C ASN A 209 -13.04 -20.67 6.35
N ARG A 210 -13.42 -21.54 7.31
CA ARG A 210 -12.75 -22.82 7.54
C ARG A 210 -12.64 -23.68 6.30
N ALA A 211 -13.69 -23.72 5.48
CA ALA A 211 -13.69 -24.55 4.26
C ALA A 211 -12.73 -24.02 3.21
N THR A 212 -12.65 -22.70 3.03
CA THR A 212 -11.67 -22.07 2.12
C THR A 212 -10.26 -22.26 2.65
N TRP A 213 -10.03 -21.96 3.92
CA TRP A 213 -8.75 -22.10 4.58
C TRP A 213 -8.20 -23.54 4.52
N ALA A 214 -9.06 -24.55 4.77
CA ALA A 214 -8.70 -25.96 4.63
C ALA A 214 -8.53 -26.38 3.16
N GLY A 215 -9.35 -25.82 2.25
CA GLY A 215 -9.32 -26.11 0.81
C GLY A 215 -8.05 -25.64 0.11
N ASP A 216 -7.55 -24.47 0.47
CA ASP A 216 -6.29 -23.93 -0.07
C ASP A 216 -5.09 -24.80 0.32
N LEU A 217 -5.14 -25.38 1.51
CA LEU A 217 -4.13 -26.33 1.98
C LEU A 217 -4.19 -27.67 1.24
N LEU A 218 -5.40 -28.16 0.95
CA LEU A 218 -5.60 -29.39 0.20
C LEU A 218 -5.22 -29.24 -1.28
N ALA A 219 -5.38 -28.03 -1.85
CA ALA A 219 -4.96 -27.73 -3.21
C ALA A 219 -3.43 -27.64 -3.35
N ALA A 220 -2.74 -27.16 -2.31
CA ALA A 220 -1.28 -27.09 -2.28
C ALA A 220 -0.61 -28.44 -2.05
N ASN A 221 -1.33 -29.41 -1.44
CA ASN A 221 -0.82 -30.74 -1.11
C ASN A 221 -1.89 -31.80 -1.49
N PRO A 222 -1.65 -32.65 -2.49
CA PRO A 222 -2.63 -33.68 -2.86
C PRO A 222 -2.95 -34.62 -1.70
N PRO A 223 -4.18 -35.14 -1.61
CA PRO A 223 -4.70 -35.82 -0.45
C PRO A 223 -3.91 -37.11 -0.13
N SER A 224 -3.16 -37.08 0.97
CA SER A 224 -2.76 -38.25 1.70
C SER A 224 -3.75 -38.44 2.86
N THR A 225 -3.92 -39.67 3.33
CA THR A 225 -4.83 -40.03 4.43
C THR A 225 -4.55 -39.28 5.75
N LEU A 226 -3.46 -38.55 5.84
CA LEU A 226 -3.05 -37.70 6.97
C LEU A 226 -3.82 -36.36 7.04
N HIS A 227 -4.44 -35.90 5.94
CA HIS A 227 -5.05 -34.56 5.87
C HIS A 227 -6.31 -34.40 6.72
N GLN A 228 -7.18 -35.40 6.79
CA GLN A 228 -8.39 -35.33 7.60
C GLN A 228 -8.11 -35.36 9.11
N ALA A 229 -7.08 -36.07 9.52
CA ALA A 229 -6.65 -36.12 10.92
C ALA A 229 -5.99 -34.81 11.39
N ALA A 230 -5.28 -34.11 10.51
CA ALA A 230 -4.56 -32.88 10.85
C ALA A 230 -5.45 -31.65 11.05
N VAL A 231 -6.61 -31.58 10.38
CA VAL A 231 -7.53 -30.45 10.50
C VAL A 231 -8.47 -30.58 11.71
N ASN A 232 -8.74 -31.79 12.16
CA ASN A 232 -9.70 -32.08 13.23
C ASN A 232 -9.21 -31.84 14.67
N PRO A 233 -7.90 -32.01 15.01
CA PRO A 233 -7.46 -31.84 16.40
C PRO A 233 -7.35 -30.38 16.87
N LEU A 234 -7.28 -29.41 15.97
CA LEU A 234 -6.98 -28.01 16.31
C LEU A 234 -8.21 -27.15 16.67
N ARG A 235 -9.42 -27.72 16.57
CA ARG A 235 -10.67 -26.97 16.86
C ARG A 235 -10.73 -25.61 16.17
N LEU A 236 -10.37 -25.59 14.88
CA LEU A 236 -10.43 -24.38 14.06
C LEU A 236 -11.84 -23.78 14.08
N PRO A 237 -12.00 -22.48 14.18
CA PRO A 237 -13.30 -21.84 14.14
C PRO A 237 -13.97 -22.07 12.77
N ASP A 238 -15.27 -22.31 12.74
CA ASP A 238 -16.00 -22.42 11.47
C ASP A 238 -16.11 -21.06 10.78
N ARG A 239 -16.32 -20.01 11.56
CA ARG A 239 -16.45 -18.62 11.13
C ARG A 239 -16.01 -17.67 12.24
N ILE A 240 -15.43 -16.54 11.85
CA ILE A 240 -15.14 -15.43 12.77
C ILE A 240 -16.22 -14.35 12.58
N THR A 241 -16.66 -13.78 13.70
CA THR A 241 -17.60 -12.66 13.73
C THR A 241 -16.93 -11.48 14.44
N PRO A 242 -17.42 -10.22 14.28
CA PRO A 242 -16.86 -9.08 15.01
C PRO A 242 -16.75 -9.32 16.51
N THR A 243 -17.79 -9.89 17.13
CA THR A 243 -17.81 -10.18 18.57
C THR A 243 -16.82 -11.28 18.96
N SER A 244 -16.69 -12.37 18.17
CA SER A 244 -15.71 -13.41 18.44
C SER A 244 -14.29 -12.90 18.26
N TYR A 245 -14.04 -12.07 17.25
CA TYR A 245 -12.77 -11.41 17.03
C TYR A 245 -12.36 -10.54 18.24
N VAL A 246 -13.27 -9.71 18.77
CA VAL A 246 -12.97 -8.90 19.96
C VAL A 246 -12.60 -9.76 21.17
N ARG A 247 -13.23 -10.92 21.35
CA ARG A 247 -12.83 -11.87 22.42
C ARG A 247 -11.40 -12.38 22.21
N THR A 248 -11.06 -12.76 20.97
CA THR A 248 -9.70 -13.17 20.58
C THR A 248 -8.70 -12.04 20.81
N TYR A 249 -8.98 -10.83 20.28
CA TYR A 249 -8.16 -9.65 20.51
C TYR A 249 -7.82 -9.46 21.99
N ARG A 250 -8.85 -9.48 22.84
CA ARG A 250 -8.68 -9.27 24.29
C ARG A 250 -7.87 -10.38 24.97
N ALA A 251 -7.98 -11.62 24.51
CA ALA A 251 -7.17 -12.73 24.99
C ALA A 251 -5.69 -12.53 24.65
N PHE A 252 -5.41 -12.16 23.39
CA PHE A 252 -4.05 -11.86 22.92
C PHE A 252 -3.49 -10.62 23.61
N ALA A 253 -4.25 -9.55 23.73
CA ALA A 253 -3.82 -8.32 24.42
C ALA A 253 -3.40 -8.59 25.88
N ARG A 254 -4.15 -9.44 26.63
CA ARG A 254 -3.76 -9.84 28.00
C ARG A 254 -2.47 -10.66 28.01
N ALA A 255 -2.32 -11.62 27.09
CA ALA A 255 -1.12 -12.45 27.02
C ALA A 255 0.11 -11.62 26.68
N LEU A 256 -0.03 -10.66 25.76
CA LEU A 256 1.04 -9.75 25.33
C LEU A 256 1.37 -8.70 26.40
N ALA A 257 0.41 -8.20 27.16
CA ALA A 257 0.66 -7.29 28.28
C ALA A 257 1.64 -7.91 29.32
N SER A 258 1.63 -9.24 29.46
CA SER A 258 2.59 -9.97 30.31
C SER A 258 3.90 -10.32 29.58
N ALA A 259 3.86 -10.51 28.26
CA ALA A 259 5.01 -10.98 27.47
C ALA A 259 5.86 -9.83 26.92
N ALA A 260 5.22 -8.72 26.55
CA ALA A 260 5.80 -7.55 25.90
C ALA A 260 5.00 -6.30 26.27
N PRO A 261 5.07 -5.82 27.52
CA PRO A 261 4.18 -4.79 28.08
C PRO A 261 4.20 -3.45 27.34
N ASP A 262 5.33 -3.09 26.76
CA ASP A 262 5.52 -1.81 26.04
C ASP A 262 5.16 -1.88 24.55
N SER A 263 4.69 -3.04 24.07
CA SER A 263 4.40 -3.22 22.65
C SER A 263 3.02 -2.68 22.30
N ALA A 264 2.95 -1.92 21.21
CA ALA A 264 1.70 -1.47 20.61
C ALA A 264 0.95 -2.65 19.96
N LEU A 265 -0.38 -2.57 19.93
CA LEU A 265 -1.21 -3.49 19.18
C LEU A 265 -1.83 -2.79 17.98
N VAL A 266 -1.92 -3.52 16.88
CA VAL A 266 -2.53 -3.13 15.61
C VAL A 266 -3.65 -4.12 15.29
N ALA A 267 -4.81 -3.63 14.88
CA ALA A 267 -5.99 -4.47 14.61
C ALA A 267 -7.04 -3.68 13.79
N PRO A 268 -7.99 -4.33 13.12
CA PRO A 268 -8.22 -5.76 13.00
C PRO A 268 -7.70 -6.39 11.69
N ALA A 269 -6.86 -5.73 10.90
CA ALA A 269 -6.31 -6.22 9.62
C ALA A 269 -7.38 -6.72 8.63
N LEU A 270 -8.42 -5.92 8.40
CA LEU A 270 -9.57 -6.32 7.57
C LEU A 270 -9.23 -6.37 6.09
N ALA A 271 -9.64 -7.44 5.38
CA ALA A 271 -9.53 -7.57 3.94
C ALA A 271 -10.55 -6.71 3.18
N VAL A 272 -11.76 -6.52 3.72
CA VAL A 272 -12.88 -5.85 3.05
C VAL A 272 -13.48 -4.79 3.97
N GLU A 273 -12.64 -3.84 4.37
CA GLU A 273 -12.96 -2.78 5.34
C GLU A 273 -14.20 -1.97 4.95
N SER A 274 -14.41 -1.70 3.67
CA SER A 274 -15.54 -0.89 3.19
C SER A 274 -16.92 -1.53 3.44
N ARG A 275 -16.96 -2.87 3.49
CA ARG A 275 -18.18 -3.63 3.82
C ARG A 275 -18.23 -4.05 5.29
N HIS A 276 -17.10 -4.03 5.94
CA HIS A 276 -16.92 -4.55 7.29
C HIS A 276 -16.59 -3.48 8.34
N LEU A 277 -16.97 -2.22 8.10
CA LEU A 277 -16.81 -1.11 9.07
C LEU A 277 -17.35 -1.44 10.47
N GLY A 278 -18.38 -2.29 10.56
CA GLY A 278 -18.92 -2.78 11.81
C GLY A 278 -17.90 -3.54 12.67
N TRP A 279 -16.86 -4.14 12.08
CA TRP A 279 -15.80 -4.80 12.81
C TRP A 279 -14.94 -3.79 13.56
N ILE A 280 -14.53 -2.71 12.89
CA ILE A 280 -13.78 -1.61 13.51
C ILE A 280 -14.62 -0.98 14.62
N LYS A 281 -15.92 -0.72 14.35
CA LYS A 281 -16.83 -0.16 15.35
C LYS A 281 -16.96 -1.07 16.56
N THR A 282 -17.19 -2.38 16.38
CA THR A 282 -17.31 -3.34 17.49
C THR A 282 -16.02 -3.44 18.30
N LEU A 283 -14.85 -3.34 17.65
CA LEU A 283 -13.57 -3.30 18.36
C LEU A 283 -13.45 -2.04 19.21
N LEU A 284 -13.74 -0.87 18.63
CA LEU A 284 -13.63 0.44 19.30
C LEU A 284 -14.68 0.63 20.44
N ASP A 285 -15.86 0.06 20.28
CA ASP A 285 -16.92 0.08 21.31
C ASP A 285 -16.64 -0.89 22.47
N SER A 286 -15.64 -1.75 22.35
CA SER A 286 -15.27 -2.76 23.35
C SER A 286 -13.97 -2.37 24.05
N PRO A 287 -13.66 -2.91 25.26
CA PRO A 287 -12.32 -2.75 25.84
C PRO A 287 -11.25 -3.32 24.91
N HIS A 288 -10.30 -2.47 24.48
CA HIS A 288 -9.24 -2.78 23.53
C HIS A 288 -7.85 -2.34 24.04
N PRO A 289 -7.38 -2.91 25.18
CA PRO A 289 -6.11 -2.51 25.79
C PRO A 289 -4.94 -2.71 24.81
N GLY A 290 -4.00 -1.75 24.80
CA GLY A 290 -2.81 -1.79 23.96
C GLY A 290 -3.02 -1.39 22.50
N LEU A 291 -4.26 -1.21 22.02
CA LEU A 291 -4.53 -0.74 20.66
C LEU A 291 -3.92 0.65 20.45
N ARG A 292 -3.18 0.79 19.33
CA ARG A 292 -2.57 2.05 18.94
C ARG A 292 -2.99 2.49 17.54
N VAL A 293 -3.17 1.54 16.63
CA VAL A 293 -3.49 1.81 15.22
C VAL A 293 -4.55 0.83 14.73
N ILE A 294 -5.49 1.35 13.97
CA ILE A 294 -6.43 0.54 13.19
C ILE A 294 -5.74 0.06 11.94
N SER A 295 -5.84 -1.24 11.62
CA SER A 295 -5.30 -1.80 10.38
C SER A 295 -6.37 -2.35 9.46
N ALA A 296 -6.07 -2.27 8.17
CA ALA A 296 -6.87 -2.84 7.08
C ALA A 296 -5.98 -3.13 5.88
N HIS A 297 -6.52 -3.90 4.94
CA HIS A 297 -5.90 -4.21 3.65
C HIS A 297 -6.76 -3.62 2.52
N VAL A 298 -6.14 -3.29 1.40
CA VAL A 298 -6.89 -2.81 0.24
C VAL A 298 -6.21 -3.15 -1.07
N TYR A 299 -7.01 -3.67 -1.99
CA TYR A 299 -6.62 -3.98 -3.36
C TYR A 299 -7.72 -3.48 -4.30
N PRO A 300 -7.40 -2.66 -5.31
CA PRO A 300 -8.43 -2.15 -6.22
C PRO A 300 -8.98 -3.23 -7.14
N TYR A 301 -8.18 -4.28 -7.44
CA TYR A 301 -8.56 -5.36 -8.36
C TYR A 301 -8.16 -6.73 -7.84
N SER A 302 -8.69 -7.78 -8.51
CA SER A 302 -8.46 -9.17 -8.16
C SER A 302 -8.17 -10.03 -9.40
N ALA A 303 -7.15 -10.89 -9.32
CA ALA A 303 -6.88 -11.90 -10.32
C ALA A 303 -7.91 -13.05 -10.28
N CYS A 304 -8.59 -13.25 -9.15
CA CYS A 304 -9.67 -14.20 -8.98
C CYS A 304 -10.99 -13.73 -9.63
N ALA A 305 -11.10 -12.44 -9.97
CA ALA A 305 -12.29 -11.90 -10.64
C ALA A 305 -12.38 -12.37 -12.09
N ARG A 306 -13.63 -12.62 -12.57
CA ARG A 306 -13.92 -13.02 -13.95
C ARG A 306 -14.09 -11.78 -14.84
N PRO A 307 -13.89 -11.92 -16.18
CA PRO A 307 -14.21 -10.86 -17.12
C PRO A 307 -15.63 -10.32 -16.91
N GLY A 308 -15.78 -8.99 -16.96
CA GLY A 308 -17.06 -8.31 -16.71
C GLY A 308 -17.35 -7.97 -15.23
N GLN A 309 -16.62 -8.53 -14.28
CA GLN A 309 -16.75 -8.14 -12.87
C GLN A 309 -16.02 -6.80 -12.61
N PRO A 310 -16.55 -5.94 -11.71
CA PRO A 310 -15.96 -4.61 -11.42
C PRO A 310 -14.51 -4.66 -10.95
N THR A 311 -14.10 -5.74 -10.29
CA THR A 311 -12.74 -5.94 -9.77
C THR A 311 -11.83 -6.71 -10.73
N TYR A 312 -12.28 -6.99 -11.97
CA TYR A 312 -11.46 -7.68 -12.96
C TYR A 312 -10.26 -6.83 -13.38
N ALA A 313 -9.05 -7.39 -13.19
CA ALA A 313 -7.81 -6.67 -13.44
C ALA A 313 -7.47 -6.60 -14.93
N THR A 314 -7.24 -5.38 -15.43
CA THR A 314 -6.68 -5.10 -16.76
C THR A 314 -5.68 -3.94 -16.69
N VAL A 315 -4.82 -3.80 -17.69
CA VAL A 315 -3.91 -2.65 -17.78
C VAL A 315 -4.68 -1.32 -17.79
N GLY A 316 -5.78 -1.26 -18.56
CA GLY A 316 -6.64 -0.07 -18.59
C GLY A 316 -7.30 0.24 -17.24
N ALA A 317 -7.72 -0.80 -16.50
CA ALA A 317 -8.27 -0.65 -15.16
C ALA A 317 -7.23 -0.04 -14.19
N LEU A 318 -5.98 -0.52 -14.20
CA LEU A 318 -4.90 0.02 -13.37
C LEU A 318 -4.58 1.49 -13.68
N LEU A 319 -4.76 1.93 -14.92
CA LEU A 319 -4.56 3.33 -15.31
C LEU A 319 -5.78 4.21 -15.02
N SER A 320 -6.91 3.64 -14.62
CA SER A 320 -8.14 4.41 -14.32
C SER A 320 -8.06 5.14 -12.98
N GLU A 321 -8.93 6.14 -12.81
CA GLU A 321 -9.11 6.84 -11.52
C GLU A 321 -9.63 5.88 -10.42
N ASN A 322 -10.38 4.84 -10.80
CA ASN A 322 -10.90 3.87 -9.84
C ASN A 322 -9.79 3.11 -9.13
N ALA A 323 -8.67 2.86 -9.80
CA ALA A 323 -7.52 2.16 -9.22
C ALA A 323 -6.81 2.95 -8.10
N THR A 324 -6.99 4.26 -8.04
CA THR A 324 -6.29 5.15 -7.10
C THR A 324 -7.27 5.98 -6.27
N VAL A 325 -8.00 6.90 -6.89
CA VAL A 325 -9.04 7.69 -6.22
C VAL A 325 -10.17 6.80 -5.69
N GLY A 326 -10.60 5.80 -6.48
CA GLY A 326 -11.62 4.82 -6.05
C GLY A 326 -11.16 4.06 -4.81
N MET A 327 -9.93 3.53 -4.83
CA MET A 327 -9.32 2.84 -3.69
C MET A 327 -9.24 3.72 -2.44
N ALA A 328 -8.80 4.98 -2.58
CA ALA A 328 -8.76 5.94 -1.48
C ALA A 328 -10.15 6.28 -0.92
N LYS A 329 -11.16 6.37 -1.79
CA LYS A 329 -12.57 6.55 -1.38
C LYS A 329 -13.10 5.34 -0.62
N THR A 330 -12.70 4.13 -1.00
CA THR A 330 -13.10 2.89 -0.34
C THR A 330 -12.61 2.87 1.12
N ILE A 331 -11.36 3.24 1.38
CA ILE A 331 -10.79 3.24 2.75
C ILE A 331 -11.20 4.48 3.58
N GLY A 332 -11.63 5.56 2.95
CA GLY A 332 -11.95 6.83 3.61
C GLY A 332 -12.90 6.70 4.82
N PRO A 333 -14.00 5.94 4.75
CA PRO A 333 -14.89 5.72 5.90
C PRO A 333 -14.21 5.05 7.09
N ALA A 334 -13.30 4.09 6.87
CA ALA A 334 -12.53 3.44 7.93
C ALA A 334 -11.53 4.42 8.58
N VAL A 335 -10.84 5.23 7.77
CA VAL A 335 -9.97 6.31 8.27
C VAL A 335 -10.76 7.30 9.12
N ALA A 336 -11.92 7.74 8.64
CA ALA A 336 -12.76 8.68 9.39
C ALA A 336 -13.28 8.08 10.71
N LEU A 337 -13.60 6.78 10.73
CA LEU A 337 -14.04 6.08 11.94
C LEU A 337 -12.90 5.99 12.96
N ALA A 338 -11.71 5.58 12.53
CA ALA A 338 -10.51 5.52 13.37
C ALA A 338 -10.18 6.89 13.96
N ASN A 339 -10.09 7.94 13.13
CA ASN A 339 -9.74 9.29 13.55
C ASN A 339 -10.73 9.87 14.57
N ARG A 340 -12.05 9.63 14.41
CA ARG A 340 -13.05 10.06 15.39
C ARG A 340 -12.87 9.41 16.76
N ALA A 341 -12.31 8.20 16.79
CA ALA A 341 -12.01 7.48 18.04
C ALA A 341 -10.59 7.80 18.58
N GLY A 342 -9.85 8.71 17.94
CA GLY A 342 -8.51 9.10 18.36
C GLY A 342 -7.39 8.17 17.87
N TYR A 343 -7.65 7.33 16.86
CA TYR A 343 -6.68 6.40 16.28
C TYR A 343 -6.33 6.80 14.85
N SER A 344 -5.10 6.52 14.44
CA SER A 344 -4.73 6.52 13.03
C SER A 344 -5.10 5.18 12.37
N LEU A 345 -5.10 5.15 11.02
CA LEU A 345 -5.26 3.93 10.24
C LEU A 345 -4.03 3.70 9.37
N ARG A 346 -3.44 2.50 9.47
CA ARG A 346 -2.38 2.00 8.61
C ARG A 346 -2.90 0.86 7.73
N LEU A 347 -2.55 0.89 6.45
CA LEU A 347 -2.78 -0.24 5.55
C LEU A 347 -1.60 -1.19 5.68
N THR A 348 -1.77 -2.22 6.49
CA THR A 348 -0.72 -3.20 6.78
C THR A 348 -0.49 -4.16 5.61
N GLU A 349 -1.42 -4.13 4.62
CA GLU A 349 -1.24 -4.80 3.35
C GLU A 349 -1.94 -4.07 2.20
N ILE A 350 -1.21 -3.80 1.12
CA ILE A 350 -1.77 -3.29 -0.14
C ILE A 350 -1.02 -3.88 -1.34
N ASN A 351 -1.68 -4.01 -2.47
CA ASN A 351 -1.06 -4.10 -3.79
C ASN A 351 -2.10 -3.76 -4.88
N SER A 352 -1.70 -3.78 -6.15
CA SER A 352 -2.55 -3.45 -7.30
C SER A 352 -3.64 -4.49 -7.59
N VAL A 353 -3.32 -5.77 -7.39
CA VAL A 353 -4.20 -6.91 -7.74
C VAL A 353 -4.03 -8.00 -6.68
N THR A 354 -5.10 -8.44 -6.04
CA THR A 354 -5.07 -9.57 -5.09
C THR A 354 -4.99 -10.94 -5.79
N CYS A 355 -5.04 -12.03 -5.05
CA CYS A 355 -4.86 -13.40 -5.54
C CYS A 355 -3.53 -13.61 -6.29
N GLY A 356 -2.41 -13.13 -5.73
CA GLY A 356 -1.08 -13.27 -6.32
C GLY A 356 -0.79 -12.43 -7.56
N GLY A 357 -1.77 -11.64 -8.02
CA GLY A 357 -1.63 -10.80 -9.20
C GLY A 357 -1.95 -11.51 -10.52
N ARG A 358 -2.01 -10.74 -11.60
CA ARG A 358 -2.32 -11.20 -12.94
C ARG A 358 -1.17 -10.91 -13.91
N ALA A 359 -0.65 -11.96 -14.55
CA ALA A 359 0.41 -11.83 -15.57
C ALA A 359 -0.05 -10.94 -16.75
N GLY A 360 0.84 -10.09 -17.24
CA GLY A 360 0.54 -9.09 -18.28
C GLY A 360 -0.31 -7.90 -17.78
N VAL A 361 -0.57 -7.82 -16.47
CA VAL A 361 -1.24 -6.71 -15.80
C VAL A 361 -0.42 -6.25 -14.61
N SER A 362 -0.26 -7.10 -13.58
CA SER A 362 0.41 -6.73 -12.32
C SER A 362 1.92 -6.49 -12.47
N ASN A 363 2.54 -7.13 -13.46
CA ASN A 363 3.97 -7.02 -13.75
C ASN A 363 4.28 -6.06 -14.90
N THR A 364 3.45 -5.05 -15.14
CA THR A 364 3.60 -4.11 -16.25
C THR A 364 3.91 -2.68 -15.81
N LEU A 365 4.31 -1.80 -16.76
CA LEU A 365 4.49 -0.37 -16.49
C LEU A 365 3.24 0.28 -15.88
N ALA A 366 2.04 -0.24 -16.16
CA ALA A 366 0.82 0.30 -15.57
C ALA A 366 0.86 0.29 -14.03
N THR A 367 1.46 -0.74 -13.39
CA THR A 367 1.64 -0.75 -11.93
C THR A 367 2.67 0.25 -11.44
N ALA A 368 3.72 0.52 -12.23
CA ALA A 368 4.70 1.55 -11.91
C ALA A 368 4.11 2.98 -11.97
N LEU A 369 3.09 3.19 -12.81
CA LEU A 369 2.34 4.45 -12.87
C LEU A 369 1.24 4.51 -11.81
N TRP A 370 0.65 3.36 -11.47
CA TRP A 370 -0.36 3.22 -10.43
C TRP A 370 0.22 3.51 -9.04
N ALA A 371 1.36 2.94 -8.70
CA ALA A 371 1.88 2.93 -7.33
C ALA A 371 2.07 4.34 -6.74
N PRO A 372 2.81 5.29 -7.35
CA PRO A 372 2.98 6.61 -6.76
C PRO A 372 1.67 7.38 -6.66
N ASP A 373 0.75 7.25 -7.65
CA ASP A 373 -0.55 7.91 -7.59
C ASP A 373 -1.43 7.34 -6.47
N ALA A 374 -1.48 6.02 -6.33
CA ALA A 374 -2.23 5.34 -5.26
C ALA A 374 -1.71 5.73 -3.87
N LEU A 375 -0.38 5.74 -3.69
CA LEU A 375 0.24 6.10 -2.42
C LEU A 375 -0.07 7.55 -2.01
N PHE A 376 -0.03 8.50 -2.95
CA PHE A 376 -0.40 9.89 -2.65
C PHE A 376 -1.92 10.07 -2.44
N GLU A 377 -2.78 9.32 -3.13
CA GLU A 377 -4.22 9.35 -2.89
C GLU A 377 -4.58 8.80 -1.49
N LEU A 378 -3.95 7.72 -1.06
CA LEU A 378 -4.12 7.16 0.29
C LEU A 378 -3.60 8.12 1.36
N MET A 379 -2.44 8.74 1.13
CA MET A 379 -1.90 9.78 2.01
C MET A 379 -2.87 10.97 2.15
N ARG A 380 -3.42 11.44 1.02
CA ARG A 380 -4.42 12.52 1.00
C ARG A 380 -5.72 12.13 1.71
N ALA A 381 -6.09 10.84 1.69
CA ALA A 381 -7.23 10.31 2.44
C ALA A 381 -6.99 10.20 3.95
N GLY A 382 -5.77 10.46 4.43
CA GLY A 382 -5.42 10.45 5.86
C GLY A 382 -4.93 9.09 6.37
N VAL A 383 -4.48 8.19 5.48
CA VAL A 383 -3.81 6.95 5.87
C VAL A 383 -2.44 7.30 6.46
N GLU A 384 -2.11 6.73 7.61
CA GLU A 384 -0.84 6.97 8.32
C GLU A 384 0.36 6.36 7.57
N GLY A 385 0.14 5.22 6.93
CA GLY A 385 1.19 4.53 6.19
C GLY A 385 0.66 3.27 5.53
N VAL A 386 1.49 2.71 4.67
CA VAL A 386 1.15 1.50 3.90
C VAL A 386 2.31 0.51 3.93
N ASN A 387 1.99 -0.78 3.92
CA ASN A 387 2.93 -1.86 3.67
C ASN A 387 2.55 -2.55 2.36
N LEU A 388 3.38 -2.40 1.34
CA LEU A 388 3.15 -3.07 0.05
C LEU A 388 3.45 -4.56 0.19
N HIS A 389 2.50 -5.40 -0.18
CA HIS A 389 2.65 -6.86 -0.08
C HIS A 389 3.65 -7.39 -1.11
N ALA A 390 4.63 -8.14 -0.64
CA ALA A 390 5.71 -8.73 -1.42
C ALA A 390 6.09 -10.11 -0.88
N ARG A 391 5.70 -11.16 -1.61
CA ARG A 391 6.03 -12.57 -1.30
C ARG A 391 7.37 -13.00 -1.88
N VAL A 392 8.02 -12.14 -2.68
CA VAL A 392 9.24 -12.35 -3.47
C VAL A 392 9.16 -13.55 -4.43
N THR A 393 7.95 -13.95 -4.79
CA THR A 393 7.63 -15.07 -5.69
C THR A 393 6.42 -14.81 -6.57
N SER A 394 5.59 -13.82 -6.23
CA SER A 394 4.31 -13.54 -6.90
C SER A 394 4.48 -12.57 -8.07
N ILE A 395 3.55 -12.63 -9.02
CA ILE A 395 3.58 -11.78 -10.23
C ILE A 395 3.32 -10.30 -9.92
N ASN A 396 2.68 -9.98 -8.80
CA ASN A 396 2.44 -8.61 -8.34
C ASN A 396 3.51 -8.08 -7.38
N ASP A 397 4.55 -8.86 -7.10
CA ASP A 397 5.68 -8.39 -6.29
C ASP A 397 6.47 -7.31 -7.03
N PRO A 398 7.08 -6.35 -6.34
CA PRO A 398 7.98 -5.38 -6.97
C PRO A 398 9.28 -6.02 -7.48
N PHE A 399 9.66 -7.16 -6.91
CA PHE A 399 10.86 -7.95 -7.26
C PHE A 399 10.71 -9.40 -6.76
N TYR A 400 11.54 -10.28 -7.30
CA TYR A 400 11.68 -11.66 -6.85
C TYR A 400 13.12 -12.16 -7.01
N PHE A 401 13.47 -13.22 -6.28
CA PHE A 401 14.79 -13.82 -6.32
C PHE A 401 14.82 -15.07 -7.22
N THR A 402 15.91 -15.21 -7.95
CA THR A 402 16.22 -16.39 -8.76
C THR A 402 17.63 -16.87 -8.44
N SER A 403 18.01 -18.07 -8.90
CA SER A 403 19.39 -18.58 -8.80
C SER A 403 20.42 -17.66 -9.47
N GLN A 404 19.99 -16.80 -10.40
CA GLN A 404 20.86 -15.86 -11.10
C GLN A 404 20.86 -14.45 -10.48
N GLY A 405 20.17 -14.23 -9.34
CA GLY A 405 20.05 -12.96 -8.67
C GLY A 405 18.65 -12.36 -8.75
N LEU A 406 18.56 -11.04 -8.59
CA LEU A 406 17.31 -10.29 -8.55
C LEU A 406 16.64 -10.19 -9.94
N ARG A 407 15.32 -10.31 -9.94
CA ARG A 407 14.47 -9.87 -11.04
C ARG A 407 13.51 -8.80 -10.51
N THR A 408 13.40 -7.71 -11.26
CA THR A 408 12.53 -6.58 -10.89
C THR A 408 11.30 -6.54 -11.80
N HIS A 409 10.15 -6.27 -11.19
CA HIS A 409 8.97 -5.86 -11.94
C HIS A 409 8.91 -4.34 -12.05
N PRO A 410 8.18 -3.78 -13.03
CA PRO A 410 8.02 -2.34 -13.21
C PRO A 410 7.51 -1.62 -11.94
N LEU A 411 6.73 -2.29 -11.10
CA LEU A 411 6.26 -1.77 -9.82
C LEU A 411 7.39 -1.20 -8.96
N LEU A 412 8.56 -1.84 -8.90
CA LEU A 412 9.70 -1.34 -8.14
C LEU A 412 10.14 0.06 -8.58
N TYR A 413 10.13 0.33 -9.88
CA TYR A 413 10.49 1.65 -10.42
C TYR A 413 9.49 2.73 -10.01
N GLY A 414 8.19 2.38 -9.94
CA GLY A 414 7.14 3.27 -9.42
C GLY A 414 7.32 3.60 -7.93
N LEU A 415 7.69 2.61 -7.12
CA LEU A 415 8.00 2.80 -5.70
C LEU A 415 9.25 3.65 -5.49
N VAL A 416 10.31 3.42 -6.29
CA VAL A 416 11.52 4.26 -6.26
C VAL A 416 11.22 5.69 -6.70
N LEU A 417 10.36 5.87 -7.70
CA LEU A 417 9.92 7.20 -8.14
C LEU A 417 9.16 7.93 -7.02
N PHE A 418 8.24 7.24 -6.33
CA PHE A 418 7.56 7.78 -5.14
C PHE A 418 8.57 8.17 -4.05
N LYS A 419 9.50 7.28 -3.73
CA LYS A 419 10.56 7.55 -2.74
C LYS A 419 11.40 8.78 -3.10
N ARG A 420 11.70 9.00 -4.38
CA ARG A 420 12.46 10.19 -4.84
C ARG A 420 11.72 11.51 -4.61
N MET A 421 10.40 11.49 -4.46
CA MET A 421 9.59 12.65 -4.06
C MET A 421 9.81 13.04 -2.60
N LEU A 422 10.18 12.08 -1.73
CA LEU A 422 10.18 12.20 -0.28
C LEU A 422 11.58 12.52 0.25
N GLY A 423 11.60 13.04 1.48
CA GLY A 423 12.79 13.30 2.28
C GLY A 423 12.37 13.57 3.72
N ALA A 424 13.34 13.83 4.58
CA ALA A 424 13.08 14.23 5.96
C ALA A 424 12.15 15.45 6.00
N HIS A 425 11.10 15.40 6.82
CA HIS A 425 10.12 16.48 6.99
C HIS A 425 9.38 16.88 5.69
N ALA A 426 9.21 15.93 4.76
CA ALA A 426 8.48 16.16 3.52
C ALA A 426 7.03 16.60 3.78
N ARG A 427 6.51 17.45 2.91
CA ARG A 427 5.16 17.99 3.02
C ARG A 427 4.45 17.92 1.67
N LEU A 428 3.24 17.39 1.68
CA LEU A 428 2.37 17.38 0.50
C LEU A 428 1.88 18.81 0.21
N VAL A 429 1.99 19.22 -1.03
CA VAL A 429 1.65 20.57 -1.51
C VAL A 429 0.40 20.50 -2.37
N PRO A 430 -0.63 21.34 -2.14
CA PRO A 430 -1.81 21.38 -2.98
C PRO A 430 -1.48 21.89 -4.39
N VAL A 431 -2.06 21.22 -5.38
CA VAL A 431 -1.85 21.50 -6.80
C VAL A 431 -3.18 21.92 -7.43
N LYS A 432 -3.18 23.02 -8.17
CA LYS A 432 -4.28 23.39 -9.06
C LYS A 432 -3.96 22.88 -10.47
N LEU A 433 -4.71 21.89 -10.95
CA LEU A 433 -4.57 21.29 -12.25
C LEU A 433 -5.74 21.65 -13.15
N ARG A 434 -5.46 22.10 -14.37
CA ARG A 434 -6.42 22.23 -15.47
C ARG A 434 -5.89 21.44 -16.67
N THR A 435 -6.73 20.62 -17.26
CA THR A 435 -6.37 19.77 -18.41
C THR A 435 -7.33 19.98 -19.57
N GLY A 436 -6.84 19.75 -20.77
CA GLY A 436 -7.69 19.50 -21.94
C GLY A 436 -8.58 18.27 -21.70
N ARG A 437 -9.76 18.23 -22.33
CA ARG A 437 -10.82 17.23 -22.04
C ARG A 437 -10.42 15.76 -22.18
N SER A 438 -9.43 15.45 -22.98
CA SER A 438 -8.98 14.07 -23.27
C SER A 438 -7.68 13.67 -22.58
N LEU A 439 -7.18 14.48 -21.67
CA LEU A 439 -5.89 14.25 -21.02
C LEU A 439 -6.05 13.60 -19.66
N HIS A 440 -5.48 12.41 -19.47
CA HIS A 440 -5.45 11.67 -18.21
C HIS A 440 -4.14 11.93 -17.49
N LEU A 441 -3.98 13.13 -16.92
CA LEU A 441 -2.79 13.56 -16.21
C LEU A 441 -3.07 13.68 -14.71
N LYS A 442 -2.22 13.05 -13.89
CA LYS A 442 -2.17 13.24 -12.43
C LYS A 442 -0.94 14.06 -12.09
N VAL A 443 -1.06 14.92 -11.09
CA VAL A 443 0.03 15.77 -10.64
C VAL A 443 0.09 15.77 -9.13
N TRP A 444 1.26 15.49 -8.61
CA TRP A 444 1.57 15.52 -7.19
C TRP A 444 2.74 16.45 -6.93
N ALA A 445 2.69 17.16 -5.83
CA ALA A 445 3.78 18.05 -5.44
C ALA A 445 4.15 17.84 -3.97
N VAL A 446 5.45 17.78 -3.71
CA VAL A 446 6.02 17.61 -2.37
C VAL A 446 7.10 18.65 -2.15
N ARG A 447 6.98 19.41 -1.06
CA ARG A 447 8.08 20.20 -0.54
C ARG A 447 8.93 19.33 0.37
N GLY A 448 10.21 19.37 0.19
CA GLY A 448 11.14 18.45 0.83
C GLY A 448 11.75 17.51 -0.20
N GLY A 449 12.89 16.93 0.09
CA GLY A 449 13.62 16.06 -0.80
C GLY A 449 14.80 15.44 -0.06
N GLN A 450 15.77 14.94 -0.80
CA GLN A 450 16.95 14.30 -0.25
C GLN A 450 18.13 15.30 -0.17
N GLY A 451 19.01 15.10 0.83
CA GLY A 451 20.22 15.88 1.01
C GLY A 451 20.06 17.13 1.88
N THR A 452 21.15 17.88 2.03
CA THR A 452 21.27 19.03 2.95
C THR A 452 20.36 20.22 2.62
N LYS A 453 19.87 20.31 1.37
CA LYS A 453 18.96 21.37 0.91
C LYS A 453 17.52 20.85 0.75
N ALA A 454 17.17 19.75 1.41
CA ALA A 454 15.88 19.07 1.27
C ALA A 454 14.68 20.02 1.44
N LEU A 455 14.66 20.86 2.48
CA LEU A 455 13.55 21.77 2.77
C LEU A 455 13.36 22.90 1.74
N ASN A 456 14.37 23.15 0.90
CA ASN A 456 14.31 24.14 -0.17
C ASN A 456 14.09 23.51 -1.55
N THR A 457 13.57 22.27 -1.58
CA THR A 457 13.30 21.54 -2.80
C THR A 457 11.80 21.37 -2.96
N LEU A 458 11.30 21.62 -4.17
CA LEU A 458 9.96 21.29 -4.61
C LEU A 458 10.04 20.23 -5.69
N ASN A 459 9.45 19.07 -5.42
CA ASN A 459 9.30 17.95 -6.35
C ASN A 459 7.89 17.95 -6.92
N VAL A 460 7.76 17.93 -8.25
CA VAL A 460 6.48 17.85 -8.96
C VAL A 460 6.48 16.60 -9.84
N LEU A 461 5.62 15.67 -9.53
CA LEU A 461 5.44 14.43 -10.27
C LEU A 461 4.26 14.54 -11.21
N LEU A 462 4.51 14.37 -12.50
CA LEU A 462 3.55 14.36 -13.58
C LEU A 462 3.38 12.91 -14.06
N ILE A 463 2.18 12.34 -13.92
CA ILE A 463 1.87 10.97 -14.35
C ILE A 463 0.84 11.05 -15.48
N ASN A 464 1.26 10.77 -16.69
CA ASN A 464 0.37 10.72 -17.84
C ASN A 464 -0.10 9.28 -18.07
N LYS A 465 -1.32 8.99 -17.64
CA LYS A 465 -1.96 7.68 -17.80
C LYS A 465 -2.62 7.48 -19.17
N GLY A 466 -2.80 8.57 -19.94
CA GLY A 466 -3.35 8.54 -21.28
C GLY A 466 -2.34 8.13 -22.35
N ALA A 467 -2.81 7.71 -23.53
CA ALA A 467 -1.95 7.28 -24.63
C ALA A 467 -1.24 8.45 -25.34
N ARG A 468 -1.81 9.66 -25.31
CA ARG A 468 -1.25 10.85 -25.99
C ARG A 468 -0.25 11.58 -25.09
N SER A 469 0.78 12.16 -25.71
CA SER A 469 1.71 13.04 -24.98
C SER A 469 1.00 14.30 -24.47
N ALA A 470 1.35 14.72 -23.27
CA ALA A 470 0.92 15.96 -22.65
C ALA A 470 1.99 17.05 -22.77
N VAL A 471 1.58 18.28 -23.01
CA VAL A 471 2.40 19.50 -22.82
C VAL A 471 1.88 20.20 -21.58
N VAL A 472 2.74 20.30 -20.57
CA VAL A 472 2.36 20.80 -19.24
C VAL A 472 3.08 22.11 -18.96
N ASP A 473 2.31 23.17 -18.81
CA ASP A 473 2.79 24.47 -18.36
C ASP A 473 2.71 24.53 -16.82
N LEU A 474 3.87 24.72 -16.17
CA LEU A 474 3.98 24.71 -14.70
C LEU A 474 4.31 26.13 -14.20
N HIS A 475 3.40 26.68 -13.42
CA HIS A 475 3.55 27.94 -12.70
C HIS A 475 3.90 27.63 -11.25
N LEU A 476 5.20 27.64 -10.95
CA LEU A 476 5.77 27.29 -9.64
C LEU A 476 6.26 28.56 -8.91
N PRO A 477 6.35 28.54 -7.57
CA PRO A 477 6.76 29.70 -6.77
C PRO A 477 8.29 29.92 -6.80
N THR A 478 8.91 29.79 -7.95
CA THR A 478 10.35 29.94 -8.17
C THR A 478 10.65 30.12 -9.66
N SER A 479 11.80 30.72 -9.95
CA SER A 479 12.37 30.81 -11.30
C SER A 479 13.70 30.06 -11.45
N SER A 480 14.12 29.29 -10.43
CA SER A 480 15.35 28.51 -10.48
C SER A 480 15.33 27.46 -11.59
N PRO A 481 16.46 27.11 -12.21
CA PRO A 481 16.51 26.01 -13.16
C PRO A 481 15.99 24.71 -12.53
N ALA A 482 15.22 23.94 -13.30
CA ALA A 482 14.66 22.66 -12.89
C ALA A 482 15.39 21.49 -13.54
N SER A 483 15.37 20.34 -12.87
CA SER A 483 15.78 19.05 -13.43
C SER A 483 14.57 18.15 -13.62
N VAL A 484 14.58 17.30 -14.67
CA VAL A 484 13.49 16.35 -14.96
C VAL A 484 14.04 14.95 -15.16
N GLN A 485 13.56 14.01 -14.36
CA GLN A 485 13.78 12.58 -14.48
C GLN A 485 12.53 11.92 -15.05
N ARG A 486 12.68 10.90 -15.88
CA ARG A 486 11.55 10.26 -16.55
C ARG A 486 11.48 8.79 -16.24
N LEU A 487 10.25 8.29 -15.97
CA LEU A 487 9.93 6.86 -15.95
C LEU A 487 9.31 6.51 -17.30
N LEU A 488 10.01 5.67 -18.06
CA LEU A 488 9.66 5.32 -19.44
C LEU A 488 9.66 3.81 -19.63
N ALA A 489 8.82 3.35 -20.56
CA ALA A 489 8.84 2.03 -21.16
C ALA A 489 8.26 2.10 -22.58
N PRO A 490 8.33 1.04 -23.42
CA PRO A 490 7.70 1.00 -24.72
C PRO A 490 6.18 1.25 -24.68
N SER A 491 5.46 0.66 -23.73
CA SER A 491 4.00 0.80 -23.53
C SER A 491 3.59 0.57 -22.08
N ALA A 492 2.33 0.85 -21.72
CA ALA A 492 1.77 0.55 -20.40
C ALA A 492 1.79 -0.95 -20.07
N SER A 493 1.70 -1.83 -21.07
CA SER A 493 1.75 -3.29 -20.90
C SER A 493 3.16 -3.88 -20.89
N SER A 494 4.21 -3.04 -20.99
CA SER A 494 5.59 -3.50 -20.96
C SER A 494 5.95 -4.10 -19.61
N THR A 495 6.46 -5.34 -19.63
CA THR A 495 6.95 -6.08 -18.46
C THR A 495 8.46 -5.93 -18.25
N SER A 496 9.16 -5.36 -19.25
CA SER A 496 10.60 -5.11 -19.29
C SER A 496 10.92 -3.84 -20.07
N GLY A 497 12.19 -3.43 -20.15
CA GLY A 497 12.60 -2.19 -20.81
C GLY A 497 12.09 -0.94 -20.12
N VAL A 498 11.83 -1.04 -18.80
CA VAL A 498 11.43 0.09 -17.97
C VAL A 498 12.68 0.81 -17.48
N THR A 499 12.76 2.10 -17.75
CA THR A 499 13.87 2.95 -17.31
C THR A 499 13.41 4.06 -16.40
N LEU A 500 14.19 4.37 -15.37
CA LEU A 500 14.04 5.56 -14.54
C LEU A 500 15.28 6.43 -14.67
N ALA A 501 15.08 7.65 -15.16
CA ALA A 501 16.16 8.55 -15.53
C ALA A 501 17.16 7.91 -16.52
N GLY A 502 16.67 7.11 -17.49
CA GLY A 502 17.48 6.43 -18.50
C GLY A 502 18.21 5.18 -18.02
N GLN A 503 18.03 4.77 -16.76
CA GLN A 503 18.71 3.62 -16.18
C GLN A 503 17.75 2.48 -15.85
N GLU A 504 18.25 1.24 -15.88
CA GLU A 504 17.58 0.02 -15.46
C GLU A 504 18.28 -0.61 -14.25
N LEU A 505 17.57 -1.43 -13.48
CA LEU A 505 18.15 -2.22 -12.40
C LEU A 505 18.63 -3.57 -12.93
N ASN A 506 19.88 -3.92 -12.60
CA ASN A 506 20.46 -5.22 -12.95
C ASN A 506 20.09 -6.31 -11.89
N ARG A 507 20.59 -7.52 -12.11
CA ARG A 507 20.38 -8.67 -11.23
C ARG A 507 21.00 -8.52 -9.83
N GLN A 508 21.86 -7.51 -9.62
CA GLN A 508 22.47 -7.17 -8.33
C GLN A 508 21.80 -5.96 -7.67
N ALA A 509 20.61 -5.56 -8.13
CA ALA A 509 19.89 -4.36 -7.66
C ALA A 509 20.69 -3.04 -7.82
N GLN A 510 21.55 -2.96 -8.84
CA GLN A 510 22.35 -1.78 -9.16
C GLN A 510 21.83 -1.11 -10.42
N TRP A 511 21.86 0.22 -10.44
CA TRP A 511 21.50 1.00 -11.62
C TRP A 511 22.54 0.82 -12.73
N GLN A 512 22.07 0.50 -13.94
CA GLN A 512 22.86 0.40 -15.16
C GLN A 512 22.36 1.35 -16.23
N GLY A 513 23.26 1.78 -17.10
CA GLY A 513 23.00 2.76 -18.15
C GLY A 513 23.40 4.18 -17.74
N THR A 514 23.45 5.08 -18.71
CA THR A 514 23.80 6.48 -18.48
C THR A 514 22.63 7.26 -17.91
N PRO A 515 22.79 7.94 -16.76
CA PRO A 515 21.73 8.77 -16.20
C PRO A 515 21.31 9.87 -17.17
N ARG A 516 20.01 9.98 -17.43
CA ARG A 516 19.42 11.02 -18.28
C ARG A 516 18.53 11.92 -17.43
N VAL A 517 18.99 13.13 -17.20
CA VAL A 517 18.28 14.17 -16.43
C VAL A 517 18.23 15.42 -17.30
N ASP A 518 17.05 15.77 -17.78
CA ASP A 518 16.86 16.99 -18.57
C ASP A 518 16.98 18.22 -17.65
N ARG A 519 17.61 19.27 -18.14
CA ARG A 519 17.62 20.59 -17.50
C ARG A 519 16.64 21.50 -18.21
N ILE A 520 15.77 22.16 -17.43
CA ILE A 520 14.74 23.06 -17.97
C ILE A 520 14.90 24.42 -17.30
N SER A 521 15.00 25.46 -18.13
CA SER A 521 15.01 26.84 -17.65
C SER A 521 13.59 27.37 -17.47
N HIS A 522 13.42 28.26 -16.51
CA HIS A 522 12.21 29.05 -16.36
C HIS A 522 12.07 30.03 -17.54
N THR A 523 10.87 30.14 -18.09
CA THR A 523 10.49 31.12 -19.12
C THR A 523 9.53 32.14 -18.53
N LYS A 524 9.21 33.21 -19.28
CA LYS A 524 8.17 34.19 -18.86
C LYS A 524 6.81 33.55 -18.53
N ASN A 525 6.55 32.34 -19.07
CA ASN A 525 5.31 31.58 -18.87
C ASN A 525 5.46 30.41 -17.85
N GLY A 526 6.57 30.35 -17.10
CA GLY A 526 6.88 29.24 -16.19
C GLY A 526 7.75 28.18 -16.85
N TYR A 527 7.55 26.91 -16.46
CA TYR A 527 8.29 25.77 -17.02
C TYR A 527 7.37 24.99 -17.95
N VAL A 528 7.93 24.49 -19.06
CA VAL A 528 7.21 23.65 -20.00
C VAL A 528 7.79 22.23 -19.99
N VAL A 529 6.96 21.24 -19.63
CA VAL A 529 7.35 19.83 -19.60
C VAL A 529 6.48 19.01 -20.55
N ARG A 530 7.13 18.34 -21.52
CA ARG A 530 6.43 17.33 -22.32
C ARG A 530 6.50 15.98 -21.60
N VAL A 531 5.34 15.36 -21.36
CA VAL A 531 5.21 14.04 -20.75
C VAL A 531 4.62 13.08 -21.78
N ARG A 532 5.37 12.05 -22.17
CA ARG A 532 4.88 11.02 -23.11
C ARG A 532 3.59 10.38 -22.59
N GLY A 533 2.78 9.84 -23.50
CA GLY A 533 1.69 8.97 -23.11
C GLY A 533 2.21 7.76 -22.32
N GLN A 534 1.47 7.34 -21.31
CA GLN A 534 1.79 6.18 -20.47
C GLN A 534 3.21 6.27 -19.89
N SER A 535 3.52 7.40 -19.26
CA SER A 535 4.82 7.64 -18.63
C SER A 535 4.71 8.61 -17.46
N ALA A 536 5.79 8.77 -16.70
CA ALA A 536 5.87 9.81 -15.68
C ALA A 536 7.12 10.66 -15.82
N ALA A 537 7.04 11.89 -15.30
CA ALA A 537 8.16 12.83 -15.23
C ALA A 537 8.19 13.46 -13.84
N LEU A 538 9.33 13.37 -13.16
CA LEU A 538 9.61 14.03 -11.89
C LEU A 538 10.43 15.28 -12.15
N LEU A 539 9.82 16.45 -11.97
CA LEU A 539 10.50 17.73 -11.97
C LEU A 539 10.95 18.06 -10.56
N THR A 540 12.19 18.45 -10.40
CA THR A 540 12.78 18.92 -9.13
C THR A 540 13.33 20.33 -9.33
N VAL A 541 12.92 21.26 -8.45
CA VAL A 541 13.32 22.67 -8.52
C VAL A 541 13.63 23.21 -7.13
N HIS A 542 14.50 24.20 -7.07
CA HIS A 542 14.83 24.89 -5.83
C HIS A 542 13.81 25.98 -5.52
N VAL A 543 13.37 26.07 -4.27
CA VAL A 543 12.46 27.11 -3.77
C VAL A 543 13.11 27.84 -2.60
N GLY A 544 12.79 29.12 -2.44
CA GLY A 544 13.33 29.94 -1.36
C GLY A 544 12.85 29.47 0.04
N PRO A 545 13.62 29.78 1.09
CA PRO A 545 13.16 29.60 2.47
C PRO A 545 11.91 30.46 2.71
N GLY A 546 10.94 29.92 3.48
CA GLY A 546 9.66 30.60 3.75
C GLY A 546 8.58 30.46 2.65
N THR A 547 8.92 29.92 1.49
CA THR A 547 7.95 29.54 0.47
C THR A 547 7.18 28.29 0.93
N LEU A 548 5.84 28.30 0.83
CA LEU A 548 4.97 27.20 1.24
C LEU A 548 4.93 26.97 2.77
N VAL A 549 4.22 27.83 3.48
CA VAL A 549 4.12 27.85 4.96
C VAL A 549 3.34 26.62 5.49
N ALA A 550 3.82 26.09 6.63
CA ALA A 550 3.11 25.04 7.35
C ALA A 550 1.88 25.60 8.08
N PRO A 551 0.71 24.93 8.06
CA PRO A 551 -0.34 25.22 9.01
C PRO A 551 0.13 24.88 10.43
N PRO A 552 -0.45 25.50 11.48
CA PRO A 552 -0.15 25.13 12.86
C PRO A 552 -0.43 23.63 13.09
N PRO A 553 0.29 22.98 14.02
CA PRO A 553 0.07 21.57 14.32
C PRO A 553 -1.39 21.35 14.76
N LEU A 554 -2.01 20.28 14.25
CA LEU A 554 -3.33 19.84 14.70
C LEU A 554 -3.21 19.44 16.18
N GLN A 555 -3.95 20.12 17.05
CA GLN A 555 -4.05 19.77 18.47
C GLN A 555 -4.92 18.52 18.62
N GLY A 556 -4.41 17.51 19.33
CA GLY A 556 -5.19 16.50 20.05
C GLY A 556 -5.63 15.26 19.26
N VAL A 557 -4.71 14.38 18.87
CA VAL A 557 -5.02 12.96 18.66
C VAL A 557 -4.46 12.21 19.89
N GLN A 558 -5.35 11.73 20.76
CA GLN A 558 -5.00 10.78 21.83
C GLN A 558 -4.68 9.43 21.18
N GLY A 559 -3.49 9.08 21.04
CA GLY A 559 -3.02 7.93 20.29
C GLY A 559 -2.28 8.43 19.07
N GLY A 560 -1.10 9.00 19.28
CA GLY A 560 -0.25 9.47 18.20
C GLY A 560 0.07 8.34 17.21
N PRO A 561 0.39 8.67 15.96
CA PRO A 561 0.80 7.70 14.95
C PRO A 561 1.95 6.84 15.48
N LEU A 562 2.08 5.59 15.01
CA LEU A 562 3.17 4.69 15.43
C LEU A 562 4.55 5.33 15.26
N PHE A 563 4.67 6.35 14.39
CA PHE A 563 5.94 6.96 14.00
C PHE A 563 6.05 8.47 14.27
N GLY A 564 5.03 9.14 14.75
CA GLY A 564 5.04 10.60 15.00
C GLY A 564 5.13 11.47 13.73
N TYR A 565 4.86 12.77 13.88
CA TYR A 565 5.05 13.82 12.85
C TYR A 565 6.22 14.77 13.20
N GLU A 566 7.20 14.31 13.96
CA GLU A 566 8.32 15.16 14.36
C GLU A 566 9.11 15.74 13.20
#